data_34c1d470457ad2fff97f2248c04ea04d
#
_entry.id   34c1d470457ad2fff97f2248c04ea04d
#
_cell.length_a   1.000
_cell.length_b   1.000
_cell.length_c   1.000
_cell.angle_alpha   90.00
_cell.angle_beta   90.00
_cell.angle_gamma   90.00
#
_symmetry.space_group_name_H-M   'P 1'
#
loop_
_entity.id
_entity.type
_entity.pdbx_description
1 polymer ?
#
loop_
_entity_poly.entity_id
_entity_poly.type
_entity_poly.pdbx_seq_one_letter_code
_entity_poly.pdbx_strand_id
1 'polypeptide(L)'
;TDCPVGGALFDGFSKGVLGLIPCAAQLVETDQGLVLIDTGYGVQDVKRPHPRLSKFFRVMLNIRFRMRETALRQIEALGYSARDVRHIVLTHLDFDHAGGIEDFPDARVHVMEKEREAAERKRRGFIARRRYRPAQWDDVRDWRTYANGGEPWFGFDSVRDLDGLPPEILMVPLPGHTWGHAGVAIESEGRWVLNAGDA
;
A
#
# COMPACT_ATOMS: atom_id res chain seq x y z
N THR A 1 6.73 -1.59 11.70
CA THR A 1 5.75 -1.96 12.75
C THR A 1 6.15 -3.28 13.38
N ASP A 2 6.17 -3.37 14.70
CA ASP A 2 6.40 -4.64 15.36
C ASP A 2 5.05 -5.34 15.55
N CYS A 3 4.94 -6.57 15.07
CA CYS A 3 3.80 -7.41 15.41
C CYS A 3 4.12 -8.20 16.68
N PRO A 4 3.40 -7.98 17.79
CA PRO A 4 3.73 -8.62 19.06
C PRO A 4 3.19 -10.05 19.19
N VAL A 5 2.29 -10.45 18.32
CA VAL A 5 1.60 -11.73 18.47
C VAL A 5 2.09 -12.73 17.44
N GLY A 6 2.79 -13.74 17.92
CA GLY A 6 3.14 -14.90 17.13
C GLY A 6 4.55 -14.91 16.55
N GLY A 7 5.36 -13.85 16.71
CA GLY A 7 6.78 -13.83 16.33
C GLY A 7 7.20 -14.84 15.26
N ALA A 8 7.89 -15.88 15.68
CA ALA A 8 8.36 -16.95 14.81
C ALA A 8 7.25 -17.71 14.05
N LEU A 9 5.99 -17.69 14.51
CA LEU A 9 4.87 -18.29 13.77
C LEU A 9 4.45 -17.47 12.56
N PHE A 10 4.73 -16.16 12.59
CA PHE A 10 4.40 -15.27 11.47
C PHE A 10 5.58 -15.02 10.54
N ASP A 11 6.78 -14.81 11.06
CA ASP A 11 7.94 -14.44 10.26
C ASP A 11 8.95 -15.58 10.04
N GLY A 12 8.82 -16.67 10.78
CA GLY A 12 9.73 -17.83 10.69
C GLY A 12 11.16 -17.60 11.20
N PHE A 13 11.50 -16.36 11.59
CA PHE A 13 12.86 -15.95 11.94
C PHE A 13 13.01 -15.47 13.39
N SER A 14 11.97 -14.88 13.95
CA SER A 14 12.01 -14.32 15.31
C SER A 14 12.16 -15.40 16.38
N LYS A 15 13.03 -15.14 17.34
CA LYS A 15 13.18 -16.01 18.52
C LYS A 15 12.21 -15.53 19.62
N GLY A 16 10.98 -16.03 19.60
CA GLY A 16 10.00 -15.71 20.63
C GLY A 16 8.63 -15.27 20.11
N VAL A 17 7.84 -14.64 20.99
CA VAL A 17 6.45 -14.24 20.68
C VAL A 17 6.33 -12.90 19.97
N LEU A 18 7.43 -12.17 19.83
CA LEU A 18 7.47 -10.87 19.14
C LEU A 18 8.16 -11.02 17.79
N GLY A 19 7.47 -10.67 16.73
CA GLY A 19 8.00 -10.55 15.37
C GLY A 19 8.01 -9.10 14.90
N LEU A 20 8.80 -8.81 13.89
CA LEU A 20 8.84 -7.51 13.24
C LEU A 20 8.19 -7.65 11.85
N ILE A 21 7.06 -6.98 11.67
CA ILE A 21 6.43 -6.88 10.35
C ILE A 21 6.64 -5.44 9.85
N PRO A 22 7.50 -5.24 8.85
CA PRO A 22 7.67 -3.94 8.24
C PRO A 22 6.43 -3.58 7.40
N CYS A 23 5.97 -2.34 7.50
CA CYS A 23 5.07 -1.79 6.49
C CYS A 23 5.95 -1.25 5.38
N ALA A 24 6.17 -2.06 4.36
CA ALA A 24 7.06 -1.70 3.26
C ALA A 24 6.34 -0.77 2.28
N ALA A 25 7.04 0.25 1.81
CA ALA A 25 6.68 1.02 0.63
C ALA A 25 7.89 0.99 -0.32
N GLN A 26 7.63 0.93 -1.61
CA GLN A 26 8.70 0.84 -2.60
C GLN A 26 8.66 2.06 -3.50
N LEU A 27 9.79 2.75 -3.66
CA LEU A 27 9.92 3.90 -4.53
C LEU A 27 10.57 3.48 -5.85
N VAL A 28 9.96 3.88 -6.95
CA VAL A 28 10.44 3.63 -8.31
C VAL A 28 10.66 4.97 -9.01
N GLU A 29 11.85 5.18 -9.53
CA GLU A 29 12.18 6.35 -10.35
C GLU A 29 11.85 6.06 -11.81
N THR A 30 11.13 6.98 -12.45
CA THR A 30 10.80 6.92 -13.87
C THR A 30 11.11 8.24 -14.54
N ASP A 31 11.17 8.27 -15.87
CA ASP A 31 11.35 9.51 -16.65
C ASP A 31 10.20 10.52 -16.46
N GLN A 32 9.08 10.09 -15.92
CA GLN A 32 7.88 10.91 -15.70
C GLN A 32 7.69 11.35 -14.24
N GLY A 33 8.62 11.01 -13.35
CA GLY A 33 8.57 11.29 -11.92
C GLY A 33 8.59 10.03 -11.09
N LEU A 34 8.36 10.18 -9.79
CA LEU A 34 8.40 9.08 -8.85
C LEU A 34 7.08 8.32 -8.81
N VAL A 35 7.17 7.01 -8.72
CA VAL A 35 6.06 6.09 -8.47
C VAL A 35 6.26 5.44 -7.10
N LEU A 36 5.26 5.55 -6.23
CA LEU A 36 5.28 4.93 -4.92
C LEU A 36 4.35 3.72 -4.89
N ILE A 37 4.88 2.55 -4.56
CA ILE A 37 4.10 1.33 -4.38
C ILE A 37 3.83 1.16 -2.91
N ASP A 38 2.56 1.22 -2.53
CA ASP A 38 2.06 1.39 -1.17
C ASP A 38 2.66 2.60 -0.46
N THR A 39 2.11 3.01 0.65
CA THR A 39 2.51 4.25 1.33
C THR A 39 2.86 4.06 2.80
N GLY A 40 2.59 2.88 3.35
CA GLY A 40 2.73 2.66 4.77
C GLY A 40 1.80 3.54 5.61
N TYR A 41 2.17 3.82 6.85
CA TYR A 41 1.49 4.82 7.69
C TYR A 41 1.90 6.23 7.28
N GLY A 42 0.92 7.12 7.14
CA GLY A 42 1.15 8.51 6.81
C GLY A 42 1.55 9.39 8.00
N VAL A 43 1.97 10.60 7.68
CA VAL A 43 2.35 11.62 8.67
C VAL A 43 1.22 11.89 9.66
N GLN A 44 -0.03 11.92 9.20
CA GLN A 44 -1.18 12.17 10.07
C GLN A 44 -1.51 10.96 10.96
N ASP A 45 -1.29 9.74 10.49
CA ASP A 45 -1.45 8.53 11.31
C ASP A 45 -0.45 8.51 12.47
N VAL A 46 0.78 8.97 12.22
CA VAL A 46 1.82 9.10 13.25
C VAL A 46 1.51 10.23 14.23
N LYS A 47 1.09 11.41 13.73
CA LYS A 47 0.79 12.57 14.57
C LYS A 47 -0.47 12.39 15.42
N ARG A 48 -1.49 11.77 14.84
CA ARG A 48 -2.83 11.64 15.44
C ARG A 48 -3.42 10.25 15.21
N PRO A 49 -2.80 9.19 15.76
CA PRO A 49 -3.25 7.82 15.54
C PRO A 49 -4.69 7.55 16.01
N HIS A 50 -5.22 8.38 16.91
CA HIS A 50 -6.62 8.39 17.31
C HIS A 50 -7.29 9.70 16.84
N PRO A 51 -8.45 9.65 16.18
CA PRO A 51 -9.30 8.47 15.86
C PRO A 51 -8.99 7.80 14.51
N ARG A 52 -7.92 8.21 13.81
CA ARG A 52 -7.61 7.74 12.45
C ARG A 52 -7.49 6.23 12.36
N LEU A 53 -6.78 5.62 13.30
CA LEU A 53 -6.56 4.18 13.36
C LEU A 53 -7.38 3.53 14.48
N SER A 54 -7.82 2.31 14.25
CA SER A 54 -8.55 1.53 15.23
C SER A 54 -7.70 1.25 16.48
N LYS A 55 -8.24 1.51 17.68
CA LYS A 55 -7.57 1.13 18.94
C LYS A 55 -7.25 -0.35 18.99
N PHE A 56 -8.14 -1.18 18.47
CA PHE A 56 -7.96 -2.64 18.42
C PHE A 56 -6.66 -3.00 17.66
N PHE A 57 -6.49 -2.52 16.42
CA PHE A 57 -5.29 -2.83 15.64
C PHE A 57 -4.04 -2.17 16.20
N ARG A 58 -4.13 -0.93 16.69
CA ARG A 58 -2.98 -0.25 17.31
C ARG A 58 -2.38 -1.04 18.48
N VAL A 59 -3.25 -1.62 19.31
CA VAL A 59 -2.81 -2.41 20.47
C VAL A 59 -2.38 -3.81 20.01
N MET A 60 -3.17 -4.48 19.17
CA MET A 60 -2.88 -5.83 18.69
C MET A 60 -1.56 -5.91 17.92
N LEU A 61 -1.31 -4.95 17.04
CA LEU A 61 -0.10 -4.91 16.21
C LEU A 61 1.05 -4.14 16.87
N ASN A 62 0.85 -3.59 18.07
CA ASN A 62 1.85 -2.79 18.79
C ASN A 62 2.57 -1.79 17.87
N ILE A 63 1.79 -1.03 17.12
CA ILE A 63 2.30 -0.15 16.06
C ILE A 63 3.27 0.88 16.65
N ARG A 64 4.48 0.91 16.12
CA ARG A 64 5.49 1.91 16.47
C ARG A 64 5.43 3.07 15.49
N PHE A 65 4.75 4.13 15.90
CA PHE A 65 4.62 5.33 15.09
C PHE A 65 5.91 6.17 15.14
N ARG A 66 6.73 6.04 14.09
CA ARG A 66 7.97 6.80 13.97
C ARG A 66 7.90 7.70 12.74
N MET A 67 7.93 9.01 12.98
CA MET A 67 7.83 10.02 11.92
C MET A 67 8.85 9.82 10.80
N ARG A 68 10.09 9.51 11.14
CA ARG A 68 11.17 9.28 10.18
C ARG A 68 10.96 8.07 9.26
N GLU A 69 10.04 7.16 9.65
CA GLU A 69 9.74 5.93 8.90
C GLU A 69 8.53 6.08 7.97
N THR A 70 7.89 7.26 7.93
CA THR A 70 6.86 7.55 6.93
C THR A 70 7.49 7.67 5.55
N ALA A 71 6.76 7.24 4.50
CA ALA A 71 7.24 7.31 3.12
C ALA A 71 7.66 8.75 2.76
N LEU A 72 6.85 9.76 3.13
CA LEU A 72 7.18 11.16 2.90
C LEU A 72 8.57 11.54 3.46
N ARG A 73 8.85 11.19 4.73
CA ARG A 73 10.12 11.58 5.34
C ARG A 73 11.32 10.85 4.77
N GLN A 74 11.12 9.62 4.30
CA GLN A 74 12.18 8.89 3.61
C GLN A 74 12.44 9.48 2.22
N ILE A 75 11.40 9.84 1.48
CA ILE A 75 11.50 10.49 0.17
C ILE A 75 12.21 11.86 0.31
N GLU A 76 11.85 12.66 1.32
CA GLU A 76 12.55 13.93 1.62
C GLU A 76 14.03 13.71 1.96
N ALA A 77 14.35 12.65 2.70
CA ALA A 77 15.74 12.33 3.03
C ALA A 77 16.59 11.90 1.82
N LEU A 78 15.93 11.41 0.75
CA LEU A 78 16.56 11.12 -0.55
C LEU A 78 16.73 12.38 -1.42
N GLY A 79 16.23 13.54 -0.97
CA GLY A 79 16.34 14.81 -1.68
C GLY A 79 15.16 15.16 -2.58
N TYR A 80 14.11 14.35 -2.57
CA TYR A 80 12.88 14.59 -3.31
C TYR A 80 11.83 15.32 -2.45
N SER A 81 10.78 15.80 -3.10
CA SER A 81 9.61 16.38 -2.46
C SER A 81 8.36 15.51 -2.64
N ALA A 82 7.32 15.76 -1.85
CA ALA A 82 6.03 15.09 -2.04
C ALA A 82 5.47 15.26 -3.47
N ARG A 83 5.77 16.38 -4.12
CA ARG A 83 5.29 16.70 -5.49
C ARG A 83 5.99 15.91 -6.58
N ASP A 84 7.14 15.34 -6.30
CA ASP A 84 7.87 14.49 -7.24
C ASP A 84 7.22 13.11 -7.37
N VAL A 85 6.43 12.70 -6.37
CA VAL A 85 5.58 11.51 -6.44
C VAL A 85 4.35 11.81 -7.29
N ARG A 86 4.35 11.28 -8.50
CA ARG A 86 3.28 11.50 -9.49
C ARG A 86 2.23 10.40 -9.48
N HIS A 87 2.62 9.21 -9.05
CA HIS A 87 1.75 8.04 -9.00
C HIS A 87 1.94 7.28 -7.70
N ILE A 88 0.84 6.79 -7.16
CA ILE A 88 0.80 5.82 -6.07
C ILE A 88 0.09 4.59 -6.60
N VAL A 89 0.71 3.43 -6.51
CA VAL A 89 0.11 2.15 -6.88
C VAL A 89 -0.12 1.34 -5.62
N LEU A 90 -1.38 1.10 -5.28
CA LEU A 90 -1.74 0.38 -4.05
C LEU A 90 -1.95 -1.09 -4.33
N THR A 91 -1.33 -1.93 -3.52
CA THR A 91 -1.62 -3.36 -3.51
C THR A 91 -3.02 -3.62 -2.99
N HIS A 92 -3.43 -2.89 -1.94
CA HIS A 92 -4.77 -2.91 -1.34
C HIS A 92 -4.98 -1.68 -0.42
N LEU A 93 -6.17 -1.56 0.17
CA LEU A 93 -6.59 -0.38 0.95
C LEU A 93 -6.55 -0.59 2.48
N ASP A 94 -5.72 -1.48 2.98
CA ASP A 94 -5.51 -1.60 4.41
C ASP A 94 -4.80 -0.36 4.95
N PHE A 95 -5.07 -0.06 6.22
CA PHE A 95 -4.62 1.18 6.86
C PHE A 95 -3.09 1.33 6.91
N ASP A 96 -2.35 0.25 6.81
CA ASP A 96 -0.89 0.21 6.83
C ASP A 96 -0.26 0.19 5.42
N HIS A 97 -1.07 0.18 4.37
CA HIS A 97 -0.68 0.35 2.97
C HIS A 97 -1.16 1.69 2.40
N ALA A 98 -2.34 2.14 2.80
CA ALA A 98 -2.98 3.36 2.30
C ALA A 98 -2.75 4.61 3.18
N GLY A 99 -2.06 4.47 4.31
CA GLY A 99 -1.98 5.50 5.35
C GLY A 99 -1.32 6.80 4.92
N GLY A 100 -0.36 6.75 4.01
CA GLY A 100 0.39 7.91 3.55
C GLY A 100 -0.13 8.55 2.26
N ILE A 101 -1.27 8.13 1.71
CA ILE A 101 -1.79 8.70 0.45
C ILE A 101 -1.93 10.22 0.54
N GLU A 102 -2.48 10.73 1.64
CA GLU A 102 -2.70 12.17 1.84
C GLU A 102 -1.42 13.01 1.95
N ASP A 103 -0.28 12.37 2.18
CA ASP A 103 1.03 13.03 2.19
C ASP A 103 1.48 13.44 0.76
N PHE A 104 0.83 12.91 -0.28
CA PHE A 104 1.14 13.11 -1.70
C PHE A 104 -0.09 13.60 -2.48
N PRO A 105 -0.57 14.81 -2.23
CA PRO A 105 -1.87 15.29 -2.72
C PRO A 105 -1.97 15.48 -4.24
N ASP A 106 -0.83 15.53 -4.93
CA ASP A 106 -0.75 15.70 -6.38
C ASP A 106 -0.59 14.37 -7.12
N ALA A 107 -0.49 13.26 -6.37
CA ALA A 107 -0.32 11.93 -6.95
C ALA A 107 -1.64 11.34 -7.46
N ARG A 108 -1.56 10.67 -8.61
CA ARG A 108 -2.62 9.82 -9.13
C ARG A 108 -2.57 8.47 -8.41
N VAL A 109 -3.71 7.99 -7.90
CA VAL A 109 -3.78 6.76 -7.09
C VAL A 109 -4.39 5.63 -7.90
N HIS A 110 -3.62 4.55 -8.08
CA HIS A 110 -4.00 3.36 -8.82
C HIS A 110 -4.37 2.22 -7.86
N VAL A 111 -5.48 1.56 -8.12
CA VAL A 111 -5.96 0.44 -7.31
C VAL A 111 -6.90 -0.46 -8.12
N MET A 112 -7.02 -1.72 -7.75
CA MET A 112 -8.05 -2.58 -8.33
C MET A 112 -9.46 -2.09 -7.98
N GLU A 113 -10.36 -2.08 -8.97
CA GLU A 113 -11.77 -1.67 -8.80
C GLU A 113 -12.45 -2.46 -7.68
N LYS A 114 -12.25 -3.77 -7.66
CA LYS A 114 -12.79 -4.66 -6.62
C LYS A 114 -12.32 -4.29 -5.22
N GLU A 115 -11.10 -3.79 -5.08
CA GLU A 115 -10.59 -3.35 -3.78
C GLU A 115 -11.30 -2.07 -3.32
N ARG A 116 -11.40 -1.09 -4.23
CA ARG A 116 -12.13 0.14 -3.98
C ARG A 116 -13.58 -0.12 -3.58
N GLU A 117 -14.28 -0.95 -4.38
CA GLU A 117 -15.66 -1.34 -4.06
C GLU A 117 -15.78 -2.07 -2.72
N ALA A 118 -14.87 -3.00 -2.42
CA ALA A 118 -14.88 -3.73 -1.16
C ALA A 118 -14.68 -2.80 0.03
N ALA A 119 -13.77 -1.84 -0.07
CA ALA A 119 -13.53 -0.85 0.96
C ALA A 119 -14.76 0.03 1.20
N GLU A 120 -15.43 0.47 0.15
CA GLU A 120 -16.64 1.29 0.24
C GLU A 120 -17.85 0.52 0.77
N ARG A 121 -18.12 -0.69 0.24
CA ARG A 121 -19.27 -1.52 0.66
C ARG A 121 -19.15 -2.04 2.09
N LYS A 122 -17.94 -2.38 2.52
CA LYS A 122 -17.66 -2.98 3.85
C LYS A 122 -17.42 -1.97 4.96
N ARG A 123 -17.54 -0.69 4.71
CA ARG A 123 -17.40 0.37 5.75
C ARG A 123 -18.23 0.11 7.01
N ARG A 124 -19.32 -0.66 6.93
CA ARG A 124 -20.24 -0.94 8.04
C ARG A 124 -19.89 -2.20 8.84
N GLY A 125 -19.07 -3.10 8.33
CA GLY A 125 -18.68 -4.35 9.00
C GLY A 125 -17.72 -4.14 10.17
N PHE A 126 -17.75 -5.01 11.18
CA PHE A 126 -16.91 -4.88 12.39
C PHE A 126 -15.41 -4.89 12.08
N ILE A 127 -14.95 -5.82 11.25
CA ILE A 127 -13.53 -5.92 10.83
C ILE A 127 -13.23 -4.86 9.78
N ALA A 128 -14.08 -4.71 8.76
CA ALA A 128 -13.86 -3.80 7.66
C ALA A 128 -13.78 -2.31 8.10
N ARG A 129 -14.61 -1.88 9.04
CA ARG A 129 -14.53 -0.53 9.64
C ARG A 129 -13.23 -0.25 10.37
N ARG A 130 -12.51 -1.29 10.78
CA ARG A 130 -11.22 -1.17 11.46
C ARG A 130 -10.05 -1.27 10.50
N ARG A 131 -10.20 -2.06 9.46
CA ARG A 131 -9.23 -2.30 8.40
C ARG A 131 -9.19 -1.14 7.42
N TYR A 132 -10.32 -0.82 6.80
CA TYR A 132 -10.46 0.29 5.87
C TYR A 132 -10.70 1.60 6.62
N ARG A 133 -9.84 2.58 6.38
CA ARG A 133 -9.84 3.87 7.09
C ARG A 133 -10.05 5.02 6.10
N PRO A 134 -11.32 5.36 5.79
CA PRO A 134 -11.64 6.40 4.79
C PRO A 134 -10.89 7.72 4.97
N ALA A 135 -10.64 8.12 6.23
CA ALA A 135 -9.87 9.32 6.53
C ALA A 135 -8.44 9.35 5.93
N GLN A 136 -7.94 8.23 5.42
CA GLN A 136 -6.64 8.15 4.76
C GLN A 136 -6.72 8.41 3.25
N TRP A 137 -7.91 8.27 2.64
CA TRP A 137 -8.07 8.29 1.19
C TRP A 137 -9.38 8.93 0.66
N ASP A 138 -10.28 9.44 1.53
CA ASP A 138 -11.53 10.08 1.09
C ASP A 138 -11.26 11.38 0.31
N ASP A 139 -10.12 12.05 0.52
CA ASP A 139 -9.74 13.29 -0.15
C ASP A 139 -8.98 13.09 -1.48
N VAL A 140 -8.76 11.84 -1.90
CA VAL A 140 -8.09 11.53 -3.16
C VAL A 140 -8.92 12.02 -4.34
N ARG A 141 -8.32 12.87 -5.18
CA ARG A 141 -8.99 13.53 -6.32
C ARG A 141 -8.88 12.75 -7.62
N ASP A 142 -7.77 12.05 -7.84
CA ASP A 142 -7.49 11.33 -9.09
C ASP A 142 -7.27 9.84 -8.81
N TRP A 143 -8.38 9.11 -8.79
CA TRP A 143 -8.38 7.65 -8.73
C TRP A 143 -8.32 7.04 -10.12
N ARG A 144 -7.48 6.02 -10.29
CA ARG A 144 -7.46 5.11 -11.43
C ARG A 144 -7.78 3.70 -10.94
N THR A 145 -8.94 3.21 -11.31
CA THR A 145 -9.42 1.88 -10.91
C THR A 145 -9.35 0.92 -12.08
N TYR A 146 -8.93 -0.31 -11.80
CA TYR A 146 -8.71 -1.33 -12.81
C TYR A 146 -9.60 -2.55 -12.55
N ALA A 147 -10.45 -2.88 -13.54
CA ALA A 147 -11.23 -4.12 -13.53
C ALA A 147 -10.33 -5.30 -13.95
N ASN A 148 -10.72 -6.52 -13.55
CA ASN A 148 -10.11 -7.73 -14.10
C ASN A 148 -10.29 -7.78 -15.63
N GLY A 149 -9.34 -8.38 -16.34
CA GLY A 149 -9.44 -8.55 -17.80
C GLY A 149 -8.26 -7.94 -18.55
N GLY A 150 -7.07 -8.10 -18.03
CA GLY A 150 -5.80 -7.81 -18.72
C GLY A 150 -5.29 -9.01 -19.51
N GLU A 151 -4.01 -9.06 -19.75
CA GLU A 151 -3.33 -10.12 -20.51
C GLU A 151 -2.67 -11.14 -19.57
N PRO A 152 -2.45 -12.40 -20.03
CA PRO A 152 -1.62 -13.36 -19.31
C PRO A 152 -0.16 -12.90 -19.23
N TRP A 153 0.45 -13.05 -18.04
CA TRP A 153 1.84 -12.69 -17.80
C TRP A 153 2.48 -13.67 -16.82
N PHE A 154 3.51 -14.41 -17.21
CA PHE A 154 4.25 -15.40 -16.40
C PHE A 154 3.35 -16.36 -15.58
N GLY A 155 2.22 -16.76 -16.13
CA GLY A 155 1.26 -17.65 -15.47
C GLY A 155 0.21 -16.94 -14.61
N PHE A 156 0.26 -15.62 -14.49
CA PHE A 156 -0.81 -14.81 -13.91
C PHE A 156 -1.79 -14.41 -15.01
N ASP A 157 -3.07 -14.42 -14.68
CA ASP A 157 -4.14 -13.94 -15.57
C ASP A 157 -4.47 -12.48 -15.27
N SER A 158 -4.95 -11.78 -16.30
CA SER A 158 -5.54 -10.44 -16.15
C SER A 158 -4.59 -9.37 -15.64
N VAL A 159 -3.29 -9.44 -15.95
CA VAL A 159 -2.31 -8.40 -15.63
C VAL A 159 -2.59 -7.12 -16.42
N ARG A 160 -2.44 -5.97 -15.80
CA ARG A 160 -2.86 -4.67 -16.34
C ARG A 160 -1.72 -3.69 -16.43
N ASP A 161 -1.63 -3.04 -17.59
CA ASP A 161 -0.92 -1.76 -17.72
C ASP A 161 -1.61 -0.68 -16.89
N LEU A 162 -0.84 0.26 -16.40
CA LEU A 162 -1.33 1.34 -15.55
C LEU A 162 -1.36 2.66 -16.33
N ASP A 163 -2.49 3.36 -16.28
CA ASP A 163 -2.72 4.60 -17.02
C ASP A 163 -1.72 5.71 -16.64
N GLY A 164 -0.93 6.13 -17.62
CA GLY A 164 0.11 7.15 -17.44
C GLY A 164 1.39 6.63 -16.78
N LEU A 165 1.56 5.33 -16.65
CA LEU A 165 2.80 4.68 -16.24
C LEU A 165 3.45 3.92 -17.40
N PRO A 166 4.77 3.73 -17.38
CA PRO A 166 5.46 2.97 -18.41
C PRO A 166 5.10 1.47 -18.33
N PRO A 167 5.24 0.72 -19.44
CA PRO A 167 4.86 -0.71 -19.49
C PRO A 167 5.71 -1.61 -18.59
N GLU A 168 6.77 -1.10 -18.03
CA GLU A 168 7.63 -1.76 -17.04
C GLU A 168 6.99 -1.82 -15.64
N ILE A 169 5.82 -1.20 -15.44
CA ILE A 169 5.09 -1.25 -14.15
C ILE A 169 3.69 -1.79 -14.40
N LEU A 170 3.44 -2.99 -13.89
CA LEU A 170 2.21 -3.74 -14.12
C LEU A 170 1.48 -4.03 -12.81
N MET A 171 0.16 -4.00 -12.84
CA MET A 171 -0.68 -4.47 -11.73
C MET A 171 -1.09 -5.92 -11.96
N VAL A 172 -0.75 -6.79 -11.01
CA VAL A 172 -0.97 -8.23 -11.04
C VAL A 172 -2.06 -8.59 -10.03
N PRO A 173 -3.28 -8.96 -10.45
CA PRO A 173 -4.33 -9.35 -9.52
C PRO A 173 -3.94 -10.57 -8.68
N LEU A 174 -3.96 -10.42 -7.35
CA LEU A 174 -3.66 -11.47 -6.36
C LEU A 174 -4.76 -11.52 -5.28
N PRO A 175 -6.01 -11.82 -5.66
CA PRO A 175 -7.11 -11.81 -4.70
C PRO A 175 -6.93 -12.91 -3.64
N GLY A 176 -7.11 -12.56 -2.36
CA GLY A 176 -6.95 -13.49 -1.23
C GLY A 176 -6.98 -12.73 0.08
N HIS A 177 -5.90 -12.03 0.41
CA HIS A 177 -5.81 -11.18 1.60
C HIS A 177 -6.94 -10.13 1.65
N THR A 178 -7.20 -9.47 0.53
CA THR A 178 -8.45 -8.74 0.26
C THR A 178 -9.07 -9.21 -1.06
N TRP A 179 -10.32 -8.78 -1.33
CA TRP A 179 -11.04 -9.16 -2.55
C TRP A 179 -10.44 -8.57 -3.83
N GLY A 180 -9.80 -7.44 -3.72
CA GLY A 180 -9.17 -6.73 -4.83
C GLY A 180 -7.67 -6.57 -4.64
N HIS A 181 -7.05 -7.38 -3.77
CA HIS A 181 -5.61 -7.35 -3.59
C HIS A 181 -4.87 -7.60 -4.91
N ALA A 182 -3.78 -6.86 -5.11
CA ALA A 182 -2.91 -6.99 -6.27
C ALA A 182 -1.45 -6.92 -5.86
N GLY A 183 -0.58 -7.55 -6.61
CA GLY A 183 0.84 -7.27 -6.61
C GLY A 183 1.17 -6.19 -7.64
N VAL A 184 2.38 -5.67 -7.55
CA VAL A 184 2.94 -4.74 -8.55
C VAL A 184 4.23 -5.30 -9.08
N ALA A 185 4.27 -5.60 -10.38
CA ALA A 185 5.46 -6.05 -11.05
C ALA A 185 6.21 -4.86 -11.64
N ILE A 186 7.52 -4.84 -11.47
CA ILE A 186 8.42 -3.78 -11.94
C ILE A 186 9.54 -4.44 -12.74
N GLU A 187 9.72 -4.02 -13.97
CA GLU A 187 10.87 -4.39 -14.78
C GLU A 187 12.01 -3.40 -14.56
N SER A 188 13.18 -3.93 -14.30
CA SER A 188 14.40 -3.13 -14.19
C SER A 188 15.59 -3.94 -14.70
N GLU A 189 16.36 -3.39 -15.61
CA GLU A 189 17.56 -4.01 -16.18
C GLU A 189 17.31 -5.42 -16.77
N GLY A 190 16.18 -5.61 -17.44
CA GLY A 190 15.79 -6.89 -18.05
C GLY A 190 15.30 -7.94 -17.05
N ARG A 191 15.00 -7.56 -15.81
CA ARG A 191 14.48 -8.45 -14.77
C ARG A 191 13.21 -7.92 -14.14
N TRP A 192 12.28 -8.80 -13.90
CA TRP A 192 11.04 -8.49 -13.20
C TRP A 192 11.16 -8.73 -11.69
N VAL A 193 10.70 -7.76 -10.92
CA VAL A 193 10.52 -7.88 -9.47
C VAL A 193 9.03 -7.76 -9.19
N LEU A 194 8.45 -8.71 -8.47
CA LEU A 194 7.06 -8.66 -8.03
C LEU A 194 6.99 -8.25 -6.55
N ASN A 195 6.46 -7.08 -6.28
CA ASN A 195 5.96 -6.74 -4.96
C ASN A 195 4.60 -7.44 -4.79
N ALA A 196 4.55 -8.47 -3.97
CA ALA A 196 3.33 -9.27 -3.79
C ALA A 196 2.37 -8.68 -2.75
N GLY A 197 2.69 -7.54 -2.13
CA GLY A 197 1.91 -7.01 -1.01
C GLY A 197 1.82 -8.01 0.14
N ASP A 198 0.60 -8.32 0.55
CA ASP A 198 0.27 -9.24 1.65
C ASP A 198 -0.26 -10.61 1.16
N ALA A 199 0.13 -11.02 -0.08
CA ALA A 199 -0.29 -12.31 -0.66
C ALA A 199 0.48 -13.51 -0.06
#